data_9c62678fe32e4af61d1476188142138f
#
_entry.id   9c62678fe32e4af61d1476188142138f
#
_cell.length_a   1.000
_cell.length_b   1.000
_cell.length_c   1.000
_cell.angle_alpha   90.00
_cell.angle_beta   90.00
_cell.angle_gamma   90.00
#
_symmetry.space_group_name_H-M   'P 1'
#
loop_
_entity.id
_entity.type
_entity.pdbx_description
1 polymer ?
#
loop_
_entity_poly.entity_id
_entity_poly.type
_entity_poly.pdbx_seq_one_letter_code
_entity_poly.pdbx_strand_id
1 'polypeptide(L)'
;MVCHTPVSAVLHPQGTHGGVPLLHPLSPVLHPPMTPCNILYIHSHDTGRYIQPYGHAIATPNLQRLAEHGVLFRQAFCANPTCSASRAALLTGSYPHCNGMAGLAHRGFKLNDYSQHIVHTLRAHGYQSALAGVQHVASHKDGEPWKTIGYDRHLGHPGEAHLRAAEFLAEPHERPFFLSVGFVETHREFPGEHPEDDARYCLPPLPLPDTPQTREDMAQFKASARELDAKIGHVLDALARSGHADNTLVVCTTDHGIAFPRMKCNLTDGGIGVMLIMRGPGGFAGG
;
A
#
# COMPACT_ATOMS: atom_id res chain seq x y z
N MET A 1 -15.00 -18.31 17.71
CA MET A 1 -13.77 -18.68 18.43
C MET A 1 -12.91 -17.43 18.43
N VAL A 2 -12.87 -16.74 19.59
CA VAL A 2 -12.23 -15.42 19.72
C VAL A 2 -10.75 -15.64 19.96
N CYS A 3 -9.90 -15.21 19.05
CA CYS A 3 -8.45 -15.25 19.22
C CYS A 3 -8.00 -13.95 19.92
N HIS A 4 -8.11 -13.93 21.23
CA HIS A 4 -7.39 -13.00 22.09
C HIS A 4 -6.35 -13.79 22.87
N THR A 5 -5.07 -13.63 22.57
CA THR A 5 -3.99 -14.06 23.43
C THR A 5 -3.25 -12.83 23.96
N PRO A 6 -3.30 -12.55 25.25
CA PRO A 6 -2.42 -11.57 25.85
C PRO A 6 -1.01 -12.18 26.00
N VAL A 7 0.00 -11.40 25.63
CA VAL A 7 1.39 -11.73 25.89
C VAL A 7 1.63 -11.59 27.40
N SER A 8 1.70 -12.72 28.09
CA SER A 8 2.12 -12.77 29.49
C SER A 8 3.64 -12.83 29.56
N ALA A 9 4.25 -11.79 30.09
CA ALA A 9 5.65 -11.82 30.49
C ALA A 9 5.81 -12.73 31.72
N VAL A 10 6.63 -13.76 31.57
CA VAL A 10 7.04 -14.63 32.71
C VAL A 10 8.19 -13.95 33.43
N LEU A 11 7.94 -13.46 34.63
CA LEU A 11 8.97 -13.01 35.56
C LEU A 11 9.43 -14.21 36.43
N HIS A 12 10.73 -14.53 36.35
CA HIS A 12 11.37 -15.41 37.35
C HIS A 12 11.88 -14.55 38.50
N PRO A 13 11.64 -14.97 39.77
CA PRO A 13 12.19 -14.29 40.92
C PRO A 13 13.50 -14.97 41.37
N GLN A 14 14.57 -14.21 41.57
CA GLN A 14 15.54 -14.42 42.64
C GLN A 14 16.63 -13.30 42.64
N GLY A 15 16.87 -12.68 43.78
CA GLY A 15 18.07 -11.86 44.04
C GLY A 15 17.80 -10.56 44.83
N THR A 16 18.16 -10.62 46.08
CA THR A 16 18.00 -9.62 47.14
C THR A 16 18.95 -8.43 47.06
N HIS A 17 18.48 -7.28 47.57
CA HIS A 17 19.22 -6.07 48.05
C HIS A 17 19.70 -5.03 47.07
N GLY A 18 19.02 -3.90 47.12
CA GLY A 18 19.43 -2.62 46.59
C GLY A 18 18.19 -1.71 46.38
N GLY A 19 18.02 -0.68 47.19
CA GLY A 19 16.86 0.21 47.14
C GLY A 19 16.65 0.77 45.71
N VAL A 20 15.50 0.43 45.14
CA VAL A 20 15.05 0.99 43.87
C VAL A 20 14.56 2.39 44.15
N PRO A 21 15.08 3.41 43.44
CA PRO A 21 14.51 4.76 43.48
C PRO A 21 13.05 4.69 43.07
N LEU A 22 12.13 5.18 43.89
CA LEU A 22 10.74 5.39 43.54
C LEU A 22 10.69 6.20 42.22
N LEU A 23 10.35 5.54 41.15
CA LEU A 23 10.00 6.23 39.91
C LEU A 23 8.79 7.10 40.20
N HIS A 24 9.00 8.41 40.24
CA HIS A 24 7.90 9.35 40.25
C HIS A 24 7.03 9.05 39.03
N PRO A 25 5.70 9.02 39.16
CA PRO A 25 4.82 8.90 38.03
C PRO A 25 5.15 10.07 37.07
N LEU A 26 5.60 9.73 35.85
CA LEU A 26 5.78 10.70 34.80
C LEU A 26 4.43 11.38 34.63
N SER A 27 4.38 12.68 34.89
CA SER A 27 3.20 13.49 34.58
C SER A 27 2.84 13.23 33.10
N PRO A 28 1.57 12.99 32.78
CA PRO A 28 1.19 12.83 31.39
C PRO A 28 1.60 14.08 30.63
N VAL A 29 2.51 13.93 29.70
CA VAL A 29 2.84 14.99 28.75
C VAL A 29 1.57 15.18 27.92
N LEU A 30 0.80 16.21 28.26
CA LEU A 30 -0.33 16.68 27.48
C LEU A 30 0.24 17.19 26.15
N HIS A 31 0.34 16.30 25.17
CA HIS A 31 0.56 16.75 23.80
C HIS A 31 -0.65 17.61 23.39
N PRO A 32 -0.43 18.79 22.79
CA PRO A 32 -1.52 19.54 22.22
C PRO A 32 -2.31 18.64 21.28
N PRO A 33 -3.64 18.79 21.15
CA PRO A 33 -4.42 17.97 20.24
C PRO A 33 -3.83 18.10 18.85
N MET A 34 -3.25 16.99 18.35
CA MET A 34 -2.70 16.98 17.01
C MET A 34 -3.84 17.14 16.02
N THR A 35 -3.71 18.12 15.15
CA THR A 35 -4.64 18.26 14.03
C THR A 35 -4.57 16.98 13.20
N PRO A 36 -5.70 16.28 12.95
CA PRO A 36 -5.68 15.07 12.16
C PRO A 36 -5.07 15.34 10.79
N CYS A 37 -4.05 14.57 10.40
CA CYS A 37 -3.46 14.70 9.07
C CYS A 37 -4.31 13.97 8.04
N ASN A 38 -4.28 14.42 6.79
CA ASN A 38 -4.83 13.70 5.67
C ASN A 38 -4.04 12.39 5.42
N ILE A 39 -4.67 11.42 4.79
CA ILE A 39 -4.02 10.17 4.39
C ILE A 39 -4.22 9.97 2.89
N LEU A 40 -3.11 9.93 2.16
CA LEU A 40 -3.06 9.54 0.76
C LEU A 40 -2.48 8.12 0.67
N TYR A 41 -3.34 7.15 0.40
CA TYR A 41 -2.98 5.74 0.24
C TYR A 41 -2.89 5.40 -1.25
N ILE A 42 -1.67 5.28 -1.77
CA ILE A 42 -1.35 4.93 -3.15
C ILE A 42 -0.99 3.44 -3.18
N HIS A 43 -1.65 2.69 -4.05
CA HIS A 43 -1.36 1.28 -4.18
C HIS A 43 -1.44 0.79 -5.62
N SER A 44 -0.53 -0.10 -5.96
CA SER A 44 -0.43 -0.74 -7.27
C SER A 44 -0.84 -2.21 -7.22
N HIS A 45 -0.74 -2.89 -8.34
CA HIS A 45 -0.87 -4.34 -8.47
C HIS A 45 0.48 -4.98 -8.81
N ASP A 46 0.77 -6.12 -8.20
CA ASP A 46 1.83 -7.06 -8.64
C ASP A 46 3.23 -6.42 -8.81
N THR A 47 3.55 -5.33 -8.12
CA THR A 47 4.82 -4.60 -8.33
C THR A 47 5.97 -5.17 -7.49
N GLY A 48 5.65 -5.79 -6.35
CA GLY A 48 6.66 -6.28 -5.43
C GLY A 48 7.60 -5.17 -4.97
N ARG A 49 8.91 -5.44 -5.00
CA ARG A 49 9.99 -4.47 -4.76
C ARG A 49 10.73 -4.08 -6.02
N TYR A 50 10.23 -4.46 -7.21
CA TYR A 50 10.93 -4.31 -8.48
C TYR A 50 10.80 -2.90 -9.06
N ILE A 51 11.35 -1.92 -8.32
CA ILE A 51 11.41 -0.50 -8.66
C ILE A 51 12.79 0.07 -8.30
N GLN A 52 13.13 1.23 -8.85
CA GLN A 52 14.44 1.88 -8.69
C GLN A 52 14.89 2.04 -7.22
N PRO A 53 14.04 2.50 -6.26
CA PRO A 53 14.48 2.70 -4.88
C PRO A 53 14.97 1.44 -4.17
N TYR A 54 14.58 0.24 -4.66
CA TYR A 54 15.05 -1.04 -4.14
C TYR A 54 16.29 -1.58 -4.88
N GLY A 55 16.88 -0.80 -5.79
CA GLY A 55 18.11 -1.15 -6.49
C GLY A 55 17.90 -1.90 -7.80
N HIS A 56 16.66 -1.96 -8.31
CA HIS A 56 16.39 -2.57 -9.61
C HIS A 56 16.59 -1.56 -10.74
N ALA A 57 17.12 -2.04 -11.88
CA ALA A 57 17.33 -1.24 -13.09
C ALA A 57 16.01 -0.97 -13.83
N ILE A 58 15.10 -0.30 -13.19
CA ILE A 58 13.77 0.08 -13.68
C ILE A 58 13.58 1.57 -13.37
N ALA A 59 13.50 2.41 -14.39
CA ALA A 59 13.38 3.85 -14.18
C ALA A 59 12.01 4.21 -13.56
N THR A 60 12.03 4.52 -12.28
CA THR A 60 10.87 4.98 -11.50
C THR A 60 11.25 6.22 -10.68
N PRO A 61 11.52 7.36 -11.36
CA PRO A 61 12.08 8.56 -10.74
C PRO A 61 11.13 9.22 -9.73
N ASN A 62 9.82 9.10 -9.89
CA ASN A 62 8.85 9.67 -8.95
C ASN A 62 8.78 8.86 -7.64
N LEU A 63 8.84 7.53 -7.73
CA LEU A 63 8.98 6.66 -6.56
C LEU A 63 10.33 6.85 -5.88
N GLN A 64 11.40 7.08 -6.65
CA GLN A 64 12.72 7.43 -6.13
C GLN A 64 12.64 8.74 -5.34
N ARG A 65 12.06 9.79 -5.93
CA ARG A 65 11.85 11.09 -5.26
C ARG A 65 11.02 10.95 -3.99
N LEU A 66 9.96 10.12 -4.00
CA LEU A 66 9.16 9.86 -2.80
C LEU A 66 9.99 9.18 -1.70
N ALA A 67 10.87 8.25 -2.06
CA ALA A 67 11.75 7.57 -1.11
C ALA A 67 12.81 8.52 -0.51
N GLU A 68 13.36 9.43 -1.31
CA GLU A 68 14.35 10.44 -0.89
C GLU A 68 13.76 11.45 0.11
N HIS A 69 12.45 11.71 0.03
CA HIS A 69 11.75 12.64 0.92
C HIS A 69 10.89 11.92 1.97
N GLY A 70 11.10 10.63 2.16
CA GLY A 70 10.33 9.81 3.07
C GLY A 70 11.15 8.67 3.66
N VAL A 71 10.48 7.63 4.11
CA VAL A 71 11.08 6.41 4.64
C VAL A 71 10.81 5.25 3.70
N LEU A 72 11.86 4.59 3.22
CA LEU A 72 11.82 3.37 2.45
C LEU A 72 11.96 2.17 3.39
N PHE A 73 10.93 1.33 3.45
CA PHE A 73 10.94 0.09 4.23
C PHE A 73 11.50 -1.05 3.39
N ARG A 74 12.75 -1.42 3.61
CA ARG A 74 13.43 -2.47 2.82
C ARG A 74 12.86 -3.87 3.02
N GLN A 75 12.25 -4.14 4.19
CA GLN A 75 11.70 -5.44 4.58
C GLN A 75 10.21 -5.31 4.93
N ALA A 76 9.41 -4.92 3.94
CA ALA A 76 7.96 -4.97 4.02
C ALA A 76 7.45 -6.24 3.32
N PHE A 77 6.45 -6.89 3.93
CA PHE A 77 5.86 -8.13 3.44
C PHE A 77 4.34 -8.08 3.53
N CYS A 78 3.68 -8.60 2.49
CA CYS A 78 2.24 -8.76 2.53
C CYS A 78 1.84 -10.01 3.33
N ALA A 79 0.63 -10.00 3.88
CA ALA A 79 0.11 -11.12 4.66
C ALA A 79 -0.34 -12.31 3.79
N ASN A 80 -0.46 -12.10 2.48
CA ASN A 80 -0.86 -13.13 1.52
C ASN A 80 -0.41 -12.72 0.10
N PRO A 81 0.18 -13.61 -0.72
CA PRO A 81 0.67 -13.28 -2.05
C PRO A 81 -0.44 -13.24 -3.13
N THR A 82 -1.68 -12.91 -2.75
CA THR A 82 -2.84 -12.84 -3.64
C THR A 82 -3.62 -11.54 -3.43
N CYS A 83 -4.00 -10.88 -4.50
CA CYS A 83 -4.51 -9.49 -4.53
C CYS A 83 -5.56 -9.16 -3.45
N SER A 84 -6.76 -9.77 -3.52
CA SER A 84 -7.85 -9.45 -2.58
C SER A 84 -7.50 -9.80 -1.14
N ALA A 85 -6.85 -10.94 -0.91
CA ALA A 85 -6.47 -11.40 0.41
C ALA A 85 -5.41 -10.50 1.06
N SER A 86 -4.41 -10.07 0.29
CA SER A 86 -3.42 -9.10 0.76
C SER A 86 -4.04 -7.75 1.11
N ARG A 87 -4.83 -7.19 0.19
CA ARG A 87 -5.49 -5.88 0.38
C ARG A 87 -6.43 -5.89 1.56
N ALA A 88 -7.25 -6.94 1.69
CA ALA A 88 -8.14 -7.12 2.83
C ALA A 88 -7.36 -7.20 4.15
N ALA A 89 -6.26 -7.95 4.19
CA ALA A 89 -5.45 -8.06 5.40
C ALA A 89 -4.85 -6.70 5.82
N LEU A 90 -4.29 -5.95 4.87
CA LEU A 90 -3.74 -4.62 5.15
C LEU A 90 -4.82 -3.65 5.64
N LEU A 91 -5.97 -3.61 4.96
CA LEU A 91 -7.02 -2.61 5.21
C LEU A 91 -7.97 -2.98 6.36
N THR A 92 -7.87 -4.20 6.91
CA THR A 92 -8.60 -4.62 8.12
C THR A 92 -7.68 -4.85 9.33
N GLY A 93 -6.36 -4.87 9.13
CA GLY A 93 -5.40 -5.26 10.17
C GLY A 93 -5.55 -6.71 10.63
N SER A 94 -6.18 -7.58 9.82
CA SER A 94 -6.51 -8.95 10.19
C SER A 94 -6.09 -9.94 9.09
N TYR A 95 -5.55 -11.09 9.48
CA TYR A 95 -5.13 -12.11 8.53
C TYR A 95 -6.30 -12.65 7.69
N PRO A 96 -6.06 -13.08 6.43
CA PRO A 96 -7.10 -13.52 5.50
C PRO A 96 -7.99 -14.65 6.04
N HIS A 97 -7.44 -15.60 6.79
CA HIS A 97 -8.20 -16.69 7.41
C HIS A 97 -9.07 -16.21 8.58
N CYS A 98 -8.77 -15.06 9.18
CA CYS A 98 -9.60 -14.46 10.24
C CYS A 98 -10.68 -13.54 9.66
N ASN A 99 -10.35 -12.75 8.62
CA ASN A 99 -11.28 -11.79 8.04
C ASN A 99 -12.19 -12.35 6.93
N GLY A 100 -11.98 -13.62 6.51
CA GLY A 100 -12.78 -14.32 5.51
C GLY A 100 -12.29 -14.17 4.06
N MET A 101 -11.41 -13.20 3.76
CA MET A 101 -10.89 -12.97 2.41
C MET A 101 -9.70 -13.90 2.10
N ALA A 102 -9.94 -15.21 2.10
CA ALA A 102 -8.90 -16.20 1.85
C ALA A 102 -8.51 -16.36 0.36
N GLY A 103 -9.23 -15.69 -0.55
CA GLY A 103 -8.99 -15.73 -1.99
C GLY A 103 -9.47 -14.45 -2.69
N LEU A 104 -9.76 -14.54 -3.99
CA LEU A 104 -10.11 -13.37 -4.82
C LEU A 104 -11.59 -13.01 -4.71
N ALA A 105 -11.90 -11.74 -4.51
CA ALA A 105 -13.26 -11.24 -4.38
C ALA A 105 -14.15 -11.61 -5.59
N HIS A 106 -13.65 -11.49 -6.83
CA HIS A 106 -14.38 -11.86 -8.03
C HIS A 106 -14.60 -13.38 -8.18
N ARG A 107 -13.95 -14.20 -7.36
CA ARG A 107 -14.13 -15.67 -7.26
C ARG A 107 -15.07 -16.08 -6.12
N GLY A 108 -15.71 -15.11 -5.45
CA GLY A 108 -16.72 -15.37 -4.41
C GLY A 108 -16.20 -15.26 -2.97
N PHE A 109 -14.93 -14.92 -2.76
CA PHE A 109 -14.42 -14.61 -1.41
C PHE A 109 -14.83 -13.20 -1.02
N LYS A 110 -15.12 -12.99 0.25
CA LYS A 110 -15.53 -11.70 0.82
C LYS A 110 -15.11 -11.56 2.28
N LEU A 111 -15.07 -10.35 2.79
CA LEU A 111 -14.91 -10.12 4.22
C LEU A 111 -16.11 -10.68 4.99
N ASN A 112 -15.86 -11.27 6.16
CA ASN A 112 -16.90 -11.66 7.08
C ASN A 112 -17.72 -10.45 7.56
N ASP A 113 -17.03 -9.32 7.69
CA ASP A 113 -17.61 -8.05 8.13
C ASP A 113 -16.83 -6.88 7.49
N TYR A 114 -17.49 -6.16 6.59
CA TYR A 114 -16.90 -4.99 5.92
C TYR A 114 -16.70 -3.81 6.86
N SER A 115 -17.38 -3.75 8.02
CA SER A 115 -17.17 -2.69 9.02
C SER A 115 -15.76 -2.70 9.64
N GLN A 116 -15.02 -3.81 9.49
CA GLN A 116 -13.61 -3.92 9.88
C GLN A 116 -12.65 -3.17 8.95
N HIS A 117 -13.11 -2.75 7.76
CA HIS A 117 -12.26 -2.00 6.85
C HIS A 117 -11.93 -0.62 7.44
N ILE A 118 -10.69 -0.18 7.27
CA ILE A 118 -10.14 1.06 7.86
C ILE A 118 -11.01 2.31 7.60
N VAL A 119 -11.75 2.37 6.51
CA VAL A 119 -12.64 3.50 6.21
C VAL A 119 -13.68 3.76 7.30
N HIS A 120 -14.15 2.70 7.98
CA HIS A 120 -15.12 2.83 9.07
C HIS A 120 -14.47 3.38 10.34
N THR A 121 -13.27 2.93 10.67
CA THR A 121 -12.48 3.48 11.78
C THR A 121 -12.16 4.96 11.53
N LEU A 122 -11.70 5.29 10.33
CA LEU A 122 -11.39 6.68 9.97
C LEU A 122 -12.63 7.57 9.98
N ARG A 123 -13.77 7.08 9.47
CA ARG A 123 -15.05 7.80 9.54
C ARG A 123 -15.45 8.11 10.98
N ALA A 124 -15.30 7.15 11.91
CA ALA A 124 -15.59 7.36 13.33
C ALA A 124 -14.70 8.46 13.96
N HIS A 125 -13.53 8.75 13.33
CA HIS A 125 -12.63 9.83 13.71
C HIS A 125 -12.78 11.10 12.85
N GLY A 126 -13.88 11.26 12.13
CA GLY A 126 -14.23 12.46 11.40
C GLY A 126 -13.66 12.57 9.98
N TYR A 127 -12.97 11.54 9.47
CA TYR A 127 -12.47 11.54 8.10
C TYR A 127 -13.58 11.39 7.07
N GLN A 128 -13.40 12.05 5.93
CA GLN A 128 -14.08 11.68 4.69
C GLN A 128 -13.21 10.71 3.88
N SER A 129 -13.82 9.76 3.18
CA SER A 129 -13.11 8.74 2.40
C SER A 129 -13.47 8.78 0.92
N ALA A 130 -12.46 8.71 0.06
CA ALA A 130 -12.64 8.65 -1.39
C ALA A 130 -11.80 7.54 -2.01
N LEU A 131 -12.35 6.90 -3.03
CA LEU A 131 -11.69 5.85 -3.81
C LEU A 131 -11.54 6.31 -5.26
N ALA A 132 -10.32 6.39 -5.75
CA ALA A 132 -9.96 6.54 -7.15
C ALA A 132 -9.38 5.22 -7.67
N GLY A 133 -10.03 4.61 -8.66
CA GLY A 133 -9.51 3.42 -9.31
C GLY A 133 -9.80 2.09 -8.61
N VAL A 134 -8.78 1.22 -8.50
CA VAL A 134 -8.94 -0.17 -8.05
C VAL A 134 -9.12 -0.27 -6.53
N GLN A 135 -9.95 -1.21 -6.07
CA GLN A 135 -10.06 -1.61 -4.66
C GLN A 135 -9.81 -3.12 -4.43
N HIS A 136 -10.42 -3.99 -5.22
CA HIS A 136 -10.29 -5.45 -5.25
C HIS A 136 -10.59 -6.20 -3.93
N VAL A 137 -11.30 -5.56 -2.98
CA VAL A 137 -11.74 -6.16 -1.69
C VAL A 137 -13.20 -6.55 -1.72
N ALA A 138 -14.01 -5.96 -2.61
CA ALA A 138 -15.40 -6.33 -2.84
C ALA A 138 -15.67 -6.62 -4.31
N SER A 139 -16.66 -7.46 -4.58
CA SER A 139 -17.07 -7.87 -5.93
C SER A 139 -18.27 -7.07 -6.41
N HIS A 140 -18.36 -6.80 -7.72
CA HIS A 140 -19.57 -6.26 -8.36
C HIS A 140 -20.79 -7.17 -8.24
N LYS A 141 -20.59 -8.45 -7.90
CA LYS A 141 -21.71 -9.39 -7.65
C LYS A 141 -22.50 -9.05 -6.39
N ASP A 142 -21.87 -8.33 -5.46
CA ASP A 142 -22.46 -7.92 -4.17
C ASP A 142 -22.96 -6.46 -4.20
N GLY A 143 -23.09 -5.85 -5.39
CA GLY A 143 -23.51 -4.48 -5.60
C GLY A 143 -22.36 -3.58 -6.06
N GLU A 144 -22.41 -2.29 -5.73
CA GLU A 144 -21.32 -1.36 -6.01
C GLU A 144 -20.19 -1.56 -4.98
N PRO A 145 -19.01 -2.04 -5.38
CA PRO A 145 -17.96 -2.47 -4.44
C PRO A 145 -17.52 -1.40 -3.46
N TRP A 146 -17.43 -0.13 -3.90
CA TRP A 146 -17.04 0.97 -3.05
C TRP A 146 -18.06 1.25 -1.94
N LYS A 147 -19.37 1.07 -2.22
CA LYS A 147 -20.45 1.18 -1.21
C LYS A 147 -20.40 0.01 -0.25
N THR A 148 -20.19 -1.21 -0.77
CA THR A 148 -20.05 -2.42 0.05
C THR A 148 -18.90 -2.29 1.05
N ILE A 149 -17.76 -1.71 0.62
CA ILE A 149 -16.62 -1.43 1.51
C ILE A 149 -16.93 -0.29 2.46
N GLY A 150 -17.69 0.71 2.03
CA GLY A 150 -18.09 1.85 2.82
C GLY A 150 -17.35 3.15 2.53
N TYR A 151 -16.76 3.34 1.35
CA TYR A 151 -16.24 4.65 0.94
C TYR A 151 -17.37 5.68 0.80
N ASP A 152 -17.08 6.93 1.13
CA ASP A 152 -18.06 8.03 0.99
C ASP A 152 -18.20 8.49 -0.47
N ARG A 153 -17.09 8.43 -1.25
CA ARG A 153 -17.06 8.85 -2.66
C ARG A 153 -16.30 7.84 -3.51
N HIS A 154 -16.80 7.64 -4.74
CA HIS A 154 -16.09 6.92 -5.81
C HIS A 154 -15.79 7.90 -6.94
N LEU A 155 -14.52 8.01 -7.31
CA LEU A 155 -14.01 9.05 -8.20
C LEU A 155 -13.84 8.58 -9.66
N GLY A 156 -14.28 7.37 -10.00
CA GLY A 156 -14.30 6.91 -11.38
C GLY A 156 -13.40 5.71 -11.71
N HIS A 157 -13.21 5.50 -13.00
CA HIS A 157 -12.60 4.29 -13.56
C HIS A 157 -11.10 4.16 -13.24
N PRO A 158 -10.57 2.92 -13.07
CA PRO A 158 -9.15 2.68 -12.78
C PRO A 158 -8.15 3.34 -13.73
N GLY A 159 -8.43 3.40 -15.03
CA GLY A 159 -7.55 4.03 -16.01
C GLY A 159 -7.34 5.55 -15.81
N GLU A 160 -8.28 6.20 -15.11
CA GLU A 160 -8.24 7.64 -14.82
C GLU A 160 -7.90 7.94 -13.35
N ALA A 161 -7.52 6.95 -12.55
CA ALA A 161 -7.34 7.09 -11.12
C ALA A 161 -6.44 8.28 -10.73
N HIS A 162 -5.34 8.50 -11.45
CA HIS A 162 -4.41 9.61 -11.22
C HIS A 162 -5.04 10.99 -11.51
N LEU A 163 -5.87 11.10 -12.55
CA LEU A 163 -6.56 12.34 -12.89
C LEU A 163 -7.63 12.65 -11.85
N ARG A 164 -8.45 11.68 -11.49
CA ARG A 164 -9.51 11.82 -10.52
C ARG A 164 -8.99 12.10 -9.11
N ALA A 165 -7.86 11.50 -8.74
CA ALA A 165 -7.18 11.82 -7.50
C ALA A 165 -6.67 13.27 -7.49
N ALA A 166 -6.12 13.76 -8.61
CA ALA A 166 -5.67 15.14 -8.75
C ALA A 166 -6.82 16.15 -8.68
N GLU A 167 -7.97 15.85 -9.30
CA GLU A 167 -9.19 16.67 -9.17
C GLU A 167 -9.66 16.75 -7.72
N PHE A 168 -9.74 15.60 -7.03
CA PHE A 168 -10.12 15.54 -5.62
C PHE A 168 -9.17 16.35 -4.72
N LEU A 169 -7.86 16.24 -4.93
CA LEU A 169 -6.86 16.99 -4.16
C LEU A 169 -6.94 18.50 -4.37
N ALA A 170 -7.47 18.95 -5.50
CA ALA A 170 -7.67 20.38 -5.79
C ALA A 170 -8.96 20.94 -5.17
N GLU A 171 -9.87 20.10 -4.68
CA GLU A 171 -11.09 20.54 -4.00
C GLU A 171 -10.77 21.12 -2.60
N PRO A 172 -11.57 22.04 -2.06
CA PRO A 172 -11.49 22.42 -0.66
C PRO A 172 -12.01 21.28 0.24
N HIS A 173 -11.33 21.01 1.34
CA HIS A 173 -11.71 19.98 2.30
C HIS A 173 -11.92 20.57 3.69
N GLU A 174 -13.14 20.46 4.22
CA GLU A 174 -13.49 20.89 5.58
C GLU A 174 -13.10 19.87 6.66
N ARG A 175 -12.87 18.61 6.26
CA ARG A 175 -12.51 17.51 7.13
C ARG A 175 -11.25 16.81 6.61
N PRO A 176 -10.47 16.14 7.47
CA PRO A 176 -9.38 15.31 7.01
C PRO A 176 -9.90 14.24 6.06
N PHE A 177 -9.13 13.90 5.06
CA PHE A 177 -9.50 12.89 4.08
C PHE A 177 -8.61 11.65 4.14
N PHE A 178 -9.21 10.52 3.77
CA PHE A 178 -8.54 9.29 3.36
C PHE A 178 -8.80 9.09 1.86
N LEU A 179 -7.79 9.36 1.05
CA LEU A 179 -7.85 9.17 -0.40
C LEU A 179 -7.11 7.87 -0.75
N SER A 180 -7.84 6.85 -1.21
CA SER A 180 -7.29 5.62 -1.75
C SER A 180 -7.16 5.73 -3.27
N VAL A 181 -5.94 5.63 -3.79
CA VAL A 181 -5.64 5.68 -5.23
C VAL A 181 -5.05 4.34 -5.66
N GLY A 182 -5.86 3.55 -6.36
CA GLY A 182 -5.50 2.20 -6.79
C GLY A 182 -5.22 2.12 -8.29
N PHE A 183 -4.03 1.68 -8.65
CA PHE A 183 -3.58 1.48 -10.03
C PHE A 183 -3.70 0.02 -10.46
N VAL A 184 -3.94 -0.23 -11.73
CA VAL A 184 -3.95 -1.57 -12.34
C VAL A 184 -2.52 -2.06 -12.57
N GLU A 185 -1.62 -1.13 -12.86
CA GLU A 185 -0.21 -1.42 -13.12
C GLU A 185 0.45 -1.95 -11.80
N THR A 186 1.25 -2.95 -11.85
CA THR A 186 1.86 -3.68 -12.97
C THR A 186 1.21 -5.06 -13.19
N HIS A 187 -0.12 -5.14 -13.13
CA HIS A 187 -0.84 -6.40 -13.41
C HIS A 187 -0.70 -6.80 -14.88
N ARG A 188 -0.63 -8.11 -15.14
CA ARG A 188 -0.76 -8.62 -16.51
C ARG A 188 -2.19 -8.35 -17.04
N GLU A 189 -2.40 -8.09 -18.35
CA GLU A 189 -1.37 -8.13 -19.39
C GLU A 189 -0.55 -6.84 -19.40
N PHE A 190 0.74 -6.95 -19.61
CA PHE A 190 1.61 -5.79 -19.69
C PHE A 190 1.39 -5.01 -20.99
N PRO A 191 1.65 -3.69 -21.03
CA PRO A 191 1.79 -2.97 -22.28
C PRO A 191 2.94 -3.59 -23.09
N GLY A 192 3.01 -3.27 -24.38
CA GLY A 192 4.15 -3.65 -25.21
C GLY A 192 5.47 -3.11 -24.66
N GLU A 193 6.59 -3.54 -25.24
CA GLU A 193 7.92 -3.04 -24.89
C GLU A 193 8.03 -1.53 -25.04
N HIS A 194 8.68 -0.87 -24.09
CA HIS A 194 9.03 0.52 -24.21
C HIS A 194 10.37 0.65 -24.93
N PRO A 195 10.56 1.66 -25.82
CA PRO A 195 11.81 1.82 -26.58
C PRO A 195 13.09 1.88 -25.74
N GLU A 196 12.98 2.28 -24.46
CA GLU A 196 14.10 2.32 -23.52
C GLU A 196 14.41 0.98 -22.85
N ASP A 197 13.52 -0.01 -22.96
CA ASP A 197 13.65 -1.31 -22.30
C ASP A 197 13.88 -2.42 -23.34
N ASP A 198 15.03 -2.39 -24.02
CA ASP A 198 15.44 -3.43 -24.93
C ASP A 198 15.60 -4.77 -24.18
N ALA A 199 14.80 -5.77 -24.58
CA ALA A 199 14.77 -7.09 -23.93
C ALA A 199 16.15 -7.76 -23.83
N ARG A 200 17.07 -7.46 -24.76
CA ARG A 200 18.46 -7.99 -24.74
C ARG A 200 19.20 -7.60 -23.45
N TYR A 201 18.84 -6.48 -22.82
CA TYR A 201 19.45 -5.95 -21.60
C TYR A 201 18.55 -6.04 -20.37
N CYS A 202 17.39 -6.69 -20.49
CA CYS A 202 16.48 -6.91 -19.38
C CYS A 202 16.72 -8.29 -18.75
N LEU A 203 17.41 -8.35 -17.62
CA LEU A 203 17.58 -9.61 -16.90
C LEU A 203 16.25 -10.00 -16.21
N PRO A 204 15.81 -11.26 -16.37
CA PRO A 204 14.67 -11.77 -15.63
C PRO A 204 14.99 -11.84 -14.13
N PRO A 205 13.96 -11.77 -13.25
CA PRO A 205 14.19 -11.93 -11.83
C PRO A 205 14.56 -13.39 -11.47
N LEU A 206 15.47 -13.56 -10.53
CA LEU A 206 15.77 -14.89 -9.98
C LEU A 206 14.50 -15.45 -9.26
N PRO A 207 14.21 -16.77 -9.37
CA PRO A 207 15.04 -17.84 -9.95
C PRO A 207 14.63 -18.23 -11.38
N LEU A 208 14.13 -17.30 -12.18
CA LEU A 208 13.75 -17.60 -13.56
C LEU A 208 14.99 -17.84 -14.44
N PRO A 209 14.90 -18.76 -15.43
CA PRO A 209 15.95 -18.96 -16.40
C PRO A 209 16.07 -17.71 -17.28
N ASP A 210 17.29 -17.40 -17.69
CA ASP A 210 17.57 -16.32 -18.63
C ASP A 210 17.34 -16.82 -20.06
N THR A 211 16.18 -16.47 -20.61
CA THR A 211 15.76 -16.83 -21.97
C THR A 211 15.22 -15.59 -22.69
N PRO A 212 15.15 -15.60 -24.04
CA PRO A 212 14.53 -14.51 -24.76
C PRO A 212 13.12 -14.15 -24.26
N GLN A 213 12.29 -15.15 -23.96
CA GLN A 213 10.92 -14.98 -23.49
C GLN A 213 10.85 -14.31 -22.12
N THR A 214 11.70 -14.73 -21.18
CA THR A 214 11.73 -14.13 -19.83
C THR A 214 12.32 -12.72 -19.82
N ARG A 215 13.22 -12.42 -20.76
CA ARG A 215 13.76 -11.08 -20.98
C ARG A 215 12.73 -10.15 -21.58
N GLU A 216 11.99 -10.62 -22.61
CA GLU A 216 10.86 -9.89 -23.20
C GLU A 216 9.77 -9.57 -22.16
N ASP A 217 9.39 -10.57 -21.38
CA ASP A 217 8.41 -10.43 -20.30
C ASP A 217 8.86 -9.40 -19.25
N MET A 218 10.16 -9.38 -18.93
CA MET A 218 10.71 -8.38 -18.01
C MET A 218 10.79 -6.98 -18.62
N ALA A 219 11.05 -6.85 -19.92
CA ALA A 219 11.02 -5.57 -20.61
C ALA A 219 9.62 -4.96 -20.58
N GLN A 220 8.59 -5.76 -20.84
CA GLN A 220 7.19 -5.33 -20.76
C GLN A 220 6.76 -4.97 -19.33
N PHE A 221 7.22 -5.72 -18.32
CA PHE A 221 7.01 -5.34 -16.92
C PHE A 221 7.64 -3.97 -16.60
N LYS A 222 8.86 -3.70 -17.06
CA LYS A 222 9.52 -2.40 -16.89
C LYS A 222 8.72 -1.27 -17.52
N ALA A 223 8.17 -1.48 -18.73
CA ALA A 223 7.30 -0.51 -19.39
C ALA A 223 6.07 -0.18 -18.55
N SER A 224 5.41 -1.21 -17.99
CA SER A 224 4.28 -1.04 -17.06
C SER A 224 4.67 -0.29 -15.78
N ALA A 225 5.85 -0.58 -15.22
CA ALA A 225 6.35 0.09 -14.02
C ALA A 225 6.67 1.59 -14.27
N ARG A 226 7.14 1.95 -15.47
CA ARG A 226 7.32 3.36 -15.89
C ARG A 226 5.97 4.09 -15.96
N GLU A 227 4.96 3.44 -16.55
CA GLU A 227 3.60 4.01 -16.63
C GLU A 227 3.02 4.22 -15.22
N LEU A 228 3.16 3.24 -14.33
CA LEU A 228 2.80 3.37 -12.93
C LEU A 228 3.49 4.56 -12.26
N ASP A 229 4.80 4.67 -12.43
CA ASP A 229 5.60 5.75 -11.84
C ASP A 229 5.16 7.14 -12.32
N ALA A 230 4.87 7.27 -13.61
CA ALA A 230 4.36 8.53 -14.18
C ALA A 230 2.99 8.91 -13.58
N LYS A 231 2.08 7.94 -13.44
CA LYS A 231 0.76 8.15 -12.82
C LYS A 231 0.89 8.51 -11.33
N ILE A 232 1.77 7.85 -10.58
CA ILE A 232 2.08 8.19 -9.18
C ILE A 232 2.67 9.60 -9.10
N GLY A 233 3.60 9.94 -10.00
CA GLY A 233 4.17 11.29 -10.10
C GLY A 233 3.09 12.36 -10.26
N HIS A 234 2.12 12.13 -11.13
CA HIS A 234 0.99 13.04 -11.34
C HIS A 234 0.20 13.30 -10.05
N VAL A 235 -0.08 12.25 -9.26
CA VAL A 235 -0.80 12.36 -7.98
C VAL A 235 0.04 13.12 -6.93
N LEU A 236 1.34 12.81 -6.83
CA LEU A 236 2.24 13.47 -5.88
C LEU A 236 2.43 14.96 -6.21
N ASP A 237 2.51 15.30 -7.49
CA ASP A 237 2.59 16.68 -7.96
C ASP A 237 1.27 17.44 -7.72
N ALA A 238 0.12 16.77 -7.87
CA ALA A 238 -1.18 17.34 -7.51
C ALA A 238 -1.27 17.62 -6.01
N LEU A 239 -0.82 16.69 -5.16
CA LEU A 239 -0.75 16.89 -3.72
C LEU A 239 0.17 18.09 -3.37
N ALA A 240 1.31 18.22 -4.02
CA ALA A 240 2.22 19.35 -3.79
C ALA A 240 1.56 20.70 -4.13
N ARG A 241 0.78 20.74 -5.22
CA ARG A 241 0.07 21.97 -5.64
C ARG A 241 -1.18 22.29 -4.83
N SER A 242 -1.79 21.31 -4.17
CA SER A 242 -3.05 21.49 -3.43
C SER A 242 -2.92 22.26 -2.11
N GLY A 243 -1.69 22.45 -1.61
CA GLY A 243 -1.44 23.02 -0.28
C GLY A 243 -1.63 22.03 0.88
N HIS A 244 -1.98 20.78 0.60
CA HIS A 244 -2.18 19.74 1.64
C HIS A 244 -0.94 18.92 1.95
N ALA A 245 0.17 19.09 1.20
CA ALA A 245 1.34 18.22 1.28
C ALA A 245 1.95 18.13 2.68
N ASP A 246 2.02 19.25 3.40
CA ASP A 246 2.63 19.34 4.74
C ASP A 246 1.74 18.75 5.85
N ASN A 247 0.48 18.49 5.54
CA ASN A 247 -0.48 17.85 6.47
C ASN A 247 -1.04 16.54 5.90
N THR A 248 -0.27 15.83 5.08
CA THR A 248 -0.71 14.56 4.48
C THR A 248 0.33 13.47 4.71
N LEU A 249 -0.11 12.38 5.35
CA LEU A 249 0.61 11.12 5.36
C LEU A 249 0.42 10.42 4.01
N VAL A 250 1.49 10.26 3.25
CA VAL A 250 1.52 9.47 2.02
C VAL A 250 1.98 8.05 2.36
N VAL A 251 1.19 7.05 2.01
CA VAL A 251 1.54 5.63 2.10
C VAL A 251 1.49 5.06 0.69
N CYS A 252 2.64 4.69 0.14
CA CYS A 252 2.75 4.10 -1.19
C CYS A 252 3.22 2.65 -1.07
N THR A 253 2.41 1.71 -1.57
CA THR A 253 2.69 0.27 -1.48
C THR A 253 2.13 -0.49 -2.69
N THR A 254 2.29 -1.81 -2.68
CA THR A 254 1.65 -2.75 -3.61
C THR A 254 1.00 -3.88 -2.85
N ASP A 255 0.20 -4.69 -3.52
CA ASP A 255 -0.50 -5.81 -2.87
C ASP A 255 0.40 -7.03 -2.61
N HIS A 256 1.25 -7.41 -3.54
CA HIS A 256 2.18 -8.55 -3.41
C HIS A 256 3.31 -8.46 -4.43
N GLY A 257 4.09 -9.52 -4.57
CA GLY A 257 5.20 -9.62 -5.51
C GLY A 257 4.76 -9.68 -6.98
N ILE A 258 5.73 -9.62 -7.89
CA ILE A 258 5.49 -9.52 -9.34
C ILE A 258 4.82 -10.79 -9.91
N ALA A 259 4.04 -10.60 -10.99
CA ALA A 259 3.27 -11.66 -11.66
C ALA A 259 4.15 -12.55 -12.56
N PHE A 260 5.20 -13.12 -11.97
CA PHE A 260 6.11 -14.06 -12.62
C PHE A 260 6.05 -15.45 -11.95
N PRO A 261 6.43 -16.53 -12.65
CA PRO A 261 6.45 -17.87 -12.08
C PRO A 261 7.26 -17.94 -10.77
N ARG A 262 6.75 -18.68 -9.79
CA ARG A 262 7.32 -18.84 -8.43
C ARG A 262 7.33 -17.56 -7.57
N MET A 263 6.64 -16.50 -7.99
CA MET A 263 6.51 -15.24 -7.27
C MET A 263 5.07 -15.01 -6.81
N LYS A 264 4.22 -14.31 -7.57
CA LYS A 264 2.79 -14.20 -7.25
C LYS A 264 2.19 -15.55 -6.86
N CYS A 265 1.35 -15.57 -5.83
CA CYS A 265 0.73 -16.77 -5.25
C CYS A 265 1.72 -17.74 -4.57
N ASN A 266 2.95 -17.34 -4.30
CA ASN A 266 3.94 -18.15 -3.58
C ASN A 266 4.49 -17.41 -2.36
N LEU A 267 4.87 -18.16 -1.32
CA LEU A 267 5.43 -17.65 -0.07
C LEU A 267 6.95 -17.41 -0.13
N THR A 268 7.47 -17.16 -1.32
CA THR A 268 8.86 -16.74 -1.52
C THR A 268 9.00 -15.23 -1.31
N ASP A 269 10.23 -14.75 -1.13
CA ASP A 269 10.48 -13.29 -1.04
C ASP A 269 9.96 -12.54 -2.27
N GLY A 270 10.10 -13.14 -3.47
CA GLY A 270 9.54 -12.59 -4.71
C GLY A 270 8.02 -12.55 -4.77
N GLY A 271 7.31 -13.34 -3.93
CA GLY A 271 5.85 -13.38 -3.86
C GLY A 271 5.26 -12.51 -2.76
N ILE A 272 5.90 -12.46 -1.59
CA ILE A 272 5.37 -11.70 -0.44
C ILE A 272 6.09 -10.36 -0.19
N GLY A 273 7.28 -10.16 -0.75
CA GLY A 273 8.01 -8.90 -0.63
C GLY A 273 7.31 -7.77 -1.38
N VAL A 274 7.01 -6.67 -0.69
CA VAL A 274 6.29 -5.53 -1.24
C VAL A 274 7.09 -4.24 -1.07
N MET A 275 6.94 -3.31 -1.99
CA MET A 275 7.38 -1.94 -1.75
C MET A 275 6.52 -1.32 -0.67
N LEU A 276 7.15 -0.53 0.20
CA LEU A 276 6.49 0.37 1.14
C LEU A 276 7.34 1.61 1.32
N ILE A 277 6.79 2.74 0.90
CA ILE A 277 7.39 4.05 1.04
C ILE A 277 6.39 4.95 1.74
N MET A 278 6.81 5.64 2.79
CA MET A 278 5.94 6.54 3.54
C MET A 278 6.58 7.92 3.65
N ARG A 279 5.78 8.96 3.45
CA ARG A 279 6.16 10.35 3.71
C ARG A 279 5.03 11.03 4.47
N GLY A 280 5.32 11.73 5.53
CA GLY A 280 4.29 12.38 6.32
C GLY A 280 4.74 13.63 7.02
N PRO A 281 3.79 14.38 7.62
CA PRO A 281 4.10 15.54 8.42
C PRO A 281 4.94 15.17 9.65
N GLY A 282 5.86 16.04 10.03
CA GLY A 282 6.42 16.09 11.39
C GLY A 282 7.38 14.99 11.82
N GLY A 283 7.92 14.16 10.93
CA GLY A 283 8.86 13.14 11.38
C GLY A 283 9.23 12.05 10.37
N PHE A 284 8.59 12.05 9.25
CA PHE A 284 8.98 11.22 8.12
C PHE A 284 9.89 12.02 7.16
N ALA A 285 10.78 12.82 7.71
CA ALA A 285 11.83 13.48 6.95
C ALA A 285 12.93 12.46 6.70
N GLY A 286 13.42 12.44 5.46
CA GLY A 286 14.26 11.44 4.87
C GLY A 286 15.30 10.77 5.80
N GLY A 287 15.29 9.45 5.73
CA GLY A 287 16.28 8.62 6.42
C GLY A 287 17.45 8.29 5.53
#